data_52132b34866217419b2596a030d92cca
#
_entry.id   52132b34866217419b2596a030d92cca
#
_cell.length_a   1.000
_cell.length_b   1.000
_cell.length_c   1.000
_cell.angle_alpha   90.00
_cell.angle_beta   90.00
_cell.angle_gamma   90.00
#
_symmetry.space_group_name_H-M   'P 1'
#
loop_
_entity.id
_entity.type
_entity.pdbx_description
1 polymer ?
#
loop_
_entity_poly.entity_id
_entity_poly.type
_entity_poly.pdbx_seq_one_letter_code
_entity_poly.pdbx_strand_id
1 'polypeptide(L)'
;YLLCGVALFSNVSIALTNIFLVPLTLVFGLRLYKKRDDWRRALPGGWMNISLGVLLAVLLVVSLFSPEMLRSMWIVLDDFGYRMLGMYAVLLFVRERRRLAVIALCALISYTVNNIVLIGQGVFLGNLRAAGFSFYMIVGSMLSMVTPVLLILLLSGRIAPPYHSVVMGAFAVSLPAIYYNGTRGAWIAIAVTLLITCGILIRRKKKFYIAVFCSGITVLGLCMVSPYLSERIASIGDMKMQSNTERICLWTSAFHMFEDHPLTGVGRGRFRSEYRDHYILPEAKEGALPHAHNNLIQMLAECGIFGALALIFFWGSFVAHGLRLWLRRRNPMGLVLLAVMMGFVLHGMTEYNMGHTNVVKFFGLLLGLCLAWIRADDEKECCV
;
A
#
# COMPACT_ATOMS: atom_id res chain seq x y z
N TYR A 1 -0.78 -23.79 1.01
CA TYR A 1 -1.42 -23.68 -0.32
C TYR A 1 -2.39 -22.50 -0.40
N LEU A 2 -3.31 -22.31 0.57
CA LEU A 2 -4.29 -21.19 0.52
C LEU A 2 -3.61 -19.82 0.43
N LEU A 3 -2.55 -19.56 1.21
CA LEU A 3 -1.76 -18.33 1.14
C LEU A 3 -1.08 -18.14 -0.22
N CYS A 4 -0.64 -19.21 -0.86
CA CYS A 4 -0.09 -19.14 -2.22
C CYS A 4 -1.17 -18.72 -3.23
N GLY A 5 -2.39 -19.27 -3.09
CA GLY A 5 -3.52 -18.87 -3.93
C GLY A 5 -3.91 -17.40 -3.72
N VAL A 6 -4.00 -16.93 -2.46
CA VAL A 6 -4.22 -15.51 -2.15
C VAL A 6 -3.15 -14.64 -2.80
N ALA A 7 -1.86 -15.02 -2.68
CA ALA A 7 -0.74 -14.27 -3.24
C ALA A 7 -0.77 -14.25 -4.79
N LEU A 8 -1.06 -15.39 -5.41
CA LEU A 8 -1.03 -15.55 -6.87
C LEU A 8 -2.13 -14.76 -7.59
N PHE A 9 -3.30 -14.57 -6.95
CA PHE A 9 -4.42 -13.89 -7.56
C PHE A 9 -4.63 -12.45 -7.07
N SER A 10 -3.84 -11.97 -6.11
CA SER A 10 -4.01 -10.67 -5.45
C SER A 10 -3.96 -9.46 -6.40
N ASN A 11 -3.21 -9.54 -7.52
CA ASN A 11 -3.12 -8.49 -8.52
C ASN A 11 -3.94 -8.80 -9.80
N VAL A 12 -4.61 -9.94 -9.86
CA VAL A 12 -5.33 -10.40 -11.05
C VAL A 12 -6.84 -10.29 -10.86
N SER A 13 -7.37 -10.84 -9.74
CA SER A 13 -8.83 -10.88 -9.54
C SER A 13 -9.21 -10.92 -8.07
N ILE A 14 -10.13 -10.04 -7.68
CA ILE A 14 -10.74 -10.04 -6.33
C ILE A 14 -11.47 -11.36 -6.08
N ALA A 15 -12.24 -11.84 -7.06
CA ALA A 15 -13.03 -13.06 -6.94
C ALA A 15 -12.14 -14.28 -6.71
N LEU A 16 -11.10 -14.45 -7.53
CA LEU A 16 -10.13 -15.54 -7.38
C LEU A 16 -9.37 -15.44 -6.05
N THR A 17 -8.98 -14.25 -5.63
CA THR A 17 -8.36 -14.04 -4.31
C THR A 17 -9.29 -14.49 -3.18
N ASN A 18 -10.60 -14.19 -3.28
CA ASN A 18 -11.58 -14.57 -2.26
C ASN A 18 -11.84 -16.08 -2.21
N ILE A 19 -11.74 -16.81 -3.33
CA ILE A 19 -11.85 -18.27 -3.36
C ILE A 19 -10.83 -18.91 -2.39
N PHE A 20 -9.65 -18.31 -2.24
CA PHE A 20 -8.62 -18.79 -1.31
C PHE A 20 -8.70 -18.10 0.05
N LEU A 21 -9.12 -16.84 0.11
CA LEU A 21 -9.16 -16.06 1.34
C LEU A 21 -10.30 -16.51 2.27
N VAL A 22 -11.47 -16.87 1.74
CA VAL A 22 -12.62 -17.34 2.54
C VAL A 22 -12.29 -18.65 3.27
N PRO A 23 -11.80 -19.72 2.62
CA PRO A 23 -11.35 -20.92 3.34
C PRO A 23 -10.21 -20.63 4.31
N LEU A 24 -9.30 -19.70 3.96
CA LEU A 24 -8.22 -19.29 4.87
C LEU A 24 -8.78 -18.65 6.15
N THR A 25 -9.85 -17.85 6.05
CA THR A 25 -10.54 -17.27 7.22
C THR A 25 -11.08 -18.36 8.14
N LEU A 26 -11.70 -19.40 7.58
CA LEU A 26 -12.22 -20.53 8.35
C LEU A 26 -11.09 -21.29 9.05
N VAL A 27 -10.01 -21.60 8.32
CA VAL A 27 -8.83 -22.30 8.89
C VAL A 27 -8.17 -21.45 9.98
N PHE A 28 -8.07 -20.14 9.78
CA PHE A 28 -7.53 -19.21 10.76
C PHE A 28 -8.39 -19.16 12.03
N GLY A 29 -9.70 -19.02 11.89
CA GLY A 29 -10.64 -19.02 13.01
C GLY A 29 -10.63 -20.35 13.79
N LEU A 30 -10.67 -21.50 13.10
CA LEU A 30 -10.58 -22.83 13.71
C LEU A 30 -9.26 -23.02 14.46
N ARG A 31 -8.15 -22.49 13.94
CA ARG A 31 -6.86 -22.56 14.61
C ARG A 31 -6.88 -21.77 15.93
N LEU A 32 -7.39 -20.54 15.90
CA LEU A 32 -7.49 -19.71 17.10
C LEU A 32 -8.48 -20.30 18.13
N TYR A 33 -9.58 -20.92 17.67
CA TYR A 33 -10.52 -21.61 18.55
C TYR A 33 -9.88 -22.80 19.28
N LYS A 34 -9.12 -23.62 18.53
CA LYS A 34 -8.45 -24.81 19.11
C LYS A 34 -7.23 -24.46 19.97
N LYS A 35 -6.51 -23.38 19.63
CA LYS A 35 -5.27 -22.96 20.31
C LYS A 35 -5.35 -21.45 20.59
N ARG A 36 -6.03 -21.10 21.68
CA ARG A 36 -6.27 -19.70 22.05
C ARG A 36 -4.99 -18.87 22.18
N ASP A 37 -3.89 -19.45 22.63
CA ASP A 37 -2.62 -18.72 22.79
C ASP A 37 -1.94 -18.34 21.47
N ASP A 38 -2.34 -18.93 20.36
CA ASP A 38 -1.75 -18.63 19.03
C ASP A 38 -2.12 -17.22 18.51
N TRP A 39 -3.14 -16.54 19.09
CA TRP A 39 -3.50 -15.17 18.68
C TRP A 39 -2.34 -14.18 18.79
N ARG A 40 -1.47 -14.34 19.83
CA ARG A 40 -0.30 -13.47 20.01
C ARG A 40 0.70 -13.58 18.85
N ARG A 41 0.77 -14.76 18.24
CA ARG A 41 1.65 -15.02 17.08
C ARG A 41 1.11 -14.43 15.80
N ALA A 42 -0.22 -14.33 15.65
CA ALA A 42 -0.87 -13.73 14.50
C ALA A 42 -0.67 -12.21 14.42
N LEU A 43 -0.27 -11.57 15.50
CA LEU A 43 -0.11 -10.12 15.58
C LEU A 43 1.31 -9.66 15.22
N PRO A 44 1.50 -8.42 14.73
CA PRO A 44 2.81 -7.88 14.29
C PRO A 44 3.91 -7.89 15.36
N GLY A 45 3.56 -7.66 16.63
CA GLY A 45 4.49 -7.60 17.76
C GLY A 45 4.80 -6.18 18.23
N GLY A 46 5.22 -6.04 19.49
CA GLY A 46 5.69 -4.78 20.09
C GLY A 46 4.73 -3.60 19.93
N TRP A 47 5.27 -2.42 19.65
CA TRP A 47 4.51 -1.18 19.46
C TRP A 47 3.49 -1.25 18.32
N MET A 48 3.71 -2.10 17.31
CA MET A 48 2.76 -2.32 16.20
C MET A 48 1.46 -2.95 16.68
N ASN A 49 1.50 -3.82 17.69
CA ASN A 49 0.27 -4.37 18.30
C ASN A 49 -0.51 -3.30 19.05
N ILE A 50 0.21 -2.45 19.81
CA ILE A 50 -0.40 -1.36 20.56
C ILE A 50 -1.07 -0.39 19.60
N SER A 51 -0.38 0.04 18.56
CA SER A 51 -0.92 0.99 17.59
C SER A 51 -2.11 0.42 16.80
N LEU A 52 -2.07 -0.87 16.44
CA LEU A 52 -3.21 -1.54 15.81
C LEU A 52 -4.40 -1.63 16.78
N GLY A 53 -4.16 -1.98 18.04
CA GLY A 53 -5.19 -2.03 19.08
C GLY A 53 -5.81 -0.66 19.34
N VAL A 54 -4.99 0.39 19.43
CA VAL A 54 -5.45 1.78 19.59
C VAL A 54 -6.27 2.21 18.36
N LEU A 55 -5.79 1.93 17.15
CA LEU A 55 -6.54 2.26 15.93
C LEU A 55 -7.91 1.59 15.91
N LEU A 56 -7.97 0.29 16.16
CA LEU A 56 -9.24 -0.46 16.20
C LEU A 56 -10.18 0.08 17.30
N ALA A 57 -9.66 0.28 18.50
CA ALA A 57 -10.45 0.81 19.62
C ALA A 57 -11.03 2.19 19.30
N VAL A 58 -10.20 3.11 18.79
CA VAL A 58 -10.65 4.47 18.42
C VAL A 58 -11.70 4.41 17.31
N LEU A 59 -11.45 3.65 16.23
CA LEU A 59 -12.39 3.56 15.11
C LEU A 59 -13.72 2.92 15.51
N LEU A 60 -13.71 1.92 16.38
CA LEU A 60 -14.95 1.32 16.93
C LEU A 60 -15.69 2.29 17.85
N VAL A 61 -14.97 3.03 18.70
CA VAL A 61 -15.59 4.04 19.58
C VAL A 61 -16.21 5.17 18.77
N VAL A 62 -15.50 5.75 17.80
CA VAL A 62 -16.07 6.82 16.96
C VAL A 62 -17.24 6.30 16.10
N SER A 63 -17.24 5.02 15.72
CA SER A 63 -18.36 4.41 14.99
C SER A 63 -19.65 4.34 15.81
N LEU A 64 -19.57 4.35 17.16
CA LEU A 64 -20.78 4.40 18.03
C LEU A 64 -21.56 5.71 17.85
N PHE A 65 -20.90 6.77 17.44
CA PHE A 65 -21.51 8.09 17.21
C PHE A 65 -21.97 8.30 15.76
N SER A 66 -21.71 7.31 14.88
CA SER A 66 -22.17 7.35 13.50
C SER A 66 -23.69 7.13 13.40
N PRO A 67 -24.42 7.89 12.56
CA PRO A 67 -25.83 7.60 12.26
C PRO A 67 -26.05 6.17 11.73
N GLU A 68 -25.06 5.56 11.09
CA GLU A 68 -25.07 4.18 10.61
C GLU A 68 -24.07 3.32 11.41
N MET A 69 -24.22 3.30 12.75
CA MET A 69 -23.30 2.67 13.69
C MET A 69 -22.85 1.25 13.26
N LEU A 70 -23.79 0.33 13.04
CA LEU A 70 -23.45 -1.07 12.71
C LEU A 70 -22.70 -1.19 11.40
N ARG A 71 -23.06 -0.41 10.40
CA ARG A 71 -22.35 -0.36 9.11
C ARG A 71 -20.93 0.19 9.28
N SER A 72 -20.75 1.28 10.03
CA SER A 72 -19.44 1.86 10.31
C SER A 72 -18.54 0.88 11.05
N MET A 73 -19.04 0.19 12.07
CA MET A 73 -18.31 -0.86 12.79
C MET A 73 -17.94 -2.04 11.87
N TRP A 74 -18.87 -2.48 11.00
CA TRP A 74 -18.60 -3.55 10.04
C TRP A 74 -17.47 -3.18 9.09
N ILE A 75 -17.45 -1.93 8.56
CA ILE A 75 -16.39 -1.44 7.67
C ILE A 75 -15.04 -1.45 8.39
N VAL A 76 -14.96 -1.06 9.67
CA VAL A 76 -13.72 -1.13 10.45
C VAL A 76 -13.21 -2.57 10.57
N LEU A 77 -14.11 -3.52 10.86
CA LEU A 77 -13.75 -4.94 10.97
C LEU A 77 -13.35 -5.56 9.61
N ASP A 78 -14.01 -5.13 8.54
CA ASP A 78 -13.62 -5.54 7.18
C ASP A 78 -12.24 -4.99 6.80
N ASP A 79 -12.00 -3.68 6.98
CA ASP A 79 -10.76 -3.01 6.59
C ASP A 79 -9.52 -3.58 7.31
N PHE A 80 -9.58 -3.73 8.63
CA PHE A 80 -8.44 -4.13 9.45
C PHE A 80 -8.47 -5.61 9.88
N GLY A 81 -9.60 -6.29 9.78
CA GLY A 81 -9.73 -7.73 10.04
C GLY A 81 -9.61 -8.55 8.77
N TYR A 82 -10.70 -8.61 7.98
CA TYR A 82 -10.78 -9.49 6.81
C TYR A 82 -9.79 -9.13 5.69
N ARG A 83 -9.69 -7.83 5.32
CA ARG A 83 -8.77 -7.42 4.26
C ARG A 83 -7.31 -7.57 4.66
N MET A 84 -6.99 -7.44 5.96
CA MET A 84 -5.63 -7.64 6.49
C MET A 84 -5.33 -9.10 6.88
N LEU A 85 -6.27 -10.03 6.65
CA LEU A 85 -6.11 -11.45 7.04
C LEU A 85 -4.84 -12.09 6.46
N GLY A 86 -4.39 -11.67 5.28
CA GLY A 86 -3.13 -12.12 4.70
C GLY A 86 -1.94 -11.92 5.62
N MET A 87 -1.87 -10.77 6.30
CA MET A 87 -0.83 -10.48 7.30
C MET A 87 -0.91 -11.45 8.48
N TYR A 88 -2.09 -11.54 9.10
CA TYR A 88 -2.28 -12.35 10.30
C TYR A 88 -2.04 -13.84 10.02
N ALA A 89 -2.49 -14.34 8.86
CA ALA A 89 -2.32 -15.73 8.49
C ALA A 89 -0.86 -16.08 8.16
N VAL A 90 -0.12 -15.20 7.49
CA VAL A 90 1.32 -15.41 7.26
C VAL A 90 2.05 -15.49 8.59
N LEU A 91 1.80 -14.54 9.52
CA LEU A 91 2.44 -14.51 10.84
C LEU A 91 2.10 -15.75 11.70
N LEU A 92 0.87 -16.27 11.59
CA LEU A 92 0.43 -17.43 12.36
C LEU A 92 0.96 -18.76 11.81
N PHE A 93 0.91 -18.94 10.47
CA PHE A 93 1.11 -20.26 9.86
C PHE A 93 2.49 -20.46 9.23
N VAL A 94 3.23 -19.38 8.93
CA VAL A 94 4.47 -19.48 8.14
C VAL A 94 5.68 -19.08 8.97
N ARG A 95 6.57 -20.04 9.25
CA ARG A 95 7.81 -19.83 10.01
C ARG A 95 9.05 -20.07 9.17
N GLU A 96 8.96 -20.99 8.22
CA GLU A 96 10.09 -21.41 7.40
C GLU A 96 10.36 -20.40 6.28
N ARG A 97 11.60 -19.93 6.13
CA ARG A 97 12.02 -19.04 5.05
C ARG A 97 11.67 -19.59 3.67
N ARG A 98 11.78 -20.91 3.46
CA ARG A 98 11.43 -21.53 2.18
C ARG A 98 9.96 -21.31 1.83
N ARG A 99 9.05 -21.46 2.81
CA ARG A 99 7.61 -21.24 2.59
C ARG A 99 7.30 -19.76 2.37
N LEU A 100 7.97 -18.86 3.11
CA LEU A 100 7.88 -17.42 2.88
C LEU A 100 8.32 -17.04 1.46
N ALA A 101 9.44 -17.61 0.99
CA ALA A 101 9.94 -17.37 -0.37
C ALA A 101 8.95 -17.84 -1.45
N VAL A 102 8.29 -18.99 -1.24
CA VAL A 102 7.26 -19.49 -2.18
C VAL A 102 6.06 -18.54 -2.25
N ILE A 103 5.55 -18.06 -1.11
CA ILE A 103 4.43 -17.12 -1.10
C ILE A 103 4.84 -15.79 -1.73
N ALA A 104 6.03 -15.29 -1.42
CA ALA A 104 6.59 -14.07 -2.04
C ALA A 104 6.74 -14.23 -3.56
N LEU A 105 7.18 -15.40 -4.04
CA LEU A 105 7.26 -15.70 -5.47
C LEU A 105 5.87 -15.73 -6.12
N CYS A 106 4.86 -16.31 -5.49
CA CYS A 106 3.48 -16.27 -5.98
C CYS A 106 2.97 -14.82 -6.11
N ALA A 107 3.22 -13.98 -5.10
CA ALA A 107 2.88 -12.55 -5.14
C ALA A 107 3.63 -11.81 -6.26
N LEU A 108 4.90 -12.12 -6.46
CA LEU A 108 5.74 -11.53 -7.50
C LEU A 108 5.27 -11.95 -8.90
N ILE A 109 4.88 -13.20 -9.10
CA ILE A 109 4.29 -13.70 -10.34
C ILE A 109 3.00 -12.94 -10.64
N SER A 110 2.08 -12.84 -9.67
CA SER A 110 0.83 -12.09 -9.80
C SER A 110 1.08 -10.64 -10.24
N TYR A 111 2.00 -9.96 -9.57
CA TYR A 111 2.39 -8.59 -9.86
C TYR A 111 3.00 -8.46 -11.27
N THR A 112 3.93 -9.34 -11.63
CA THR A 112 4.62 -9.30 -12.93
C THR A 112 3.68 -9.60 -14.09
N VAL A 113 2.79 -10.59 -13.95
CA VAL A 113 1.77 -10.93 -14.95
C VAL A 113 0.82 -9.73 -15.18
N ASN A 114 0.34 -9.08 -14.12
CA ASN A 114 -0.48 -7.88 -14.27
C ASN A 114 0.25 -6.76 -15.03
N ASN A 115 1.54 -6.55 -14.72
CA ASN A 115 2.36 -5.53 -15.38
C ASN A 115 2.62 -5.86 -16.86
N ILE A 116 2.83 -7.13 -17.22
CA ILE A 116 2.97 -7.56 -18.61
C ILE A 116 1.69 -7.27 -19.40
N VAL A 117 0.53 -7.62 -18.85
CA VAL A 117 -0.77 -7.31 -19.48
C VAL A 117 -0.97 -5.81 -19.62
N LEU A 118 -0.63 -5.03 -18.59
CA LEU A 118 -0.68 -3.57 -18.62
C LEU A 118 0.21 -2.99 -19.74
N ILE A 119 1.44 -3.47 -19.88
CA ILE A 119 2.35 -3.08 -20.95
C ILE A 119 1.75 -3.43 -22.31
N GLY A 120 1.18 -4.63 -22.44
CA GLY A 120 0.50 -5.04 -23.67
C GLY A 120 -0.66 -4.10 -24.03
N GLN A 121 -1.47 -3.69 -23.06
CA GLN A 121 -2.52 -2.68 -23.27
C GLN A 121 -1.95 -1.33 -23.72
N GLY A 122 -0.82 -0.92 -23.18
CA GLY A 122 -0.12 0.30 -23.60
C GLY A 122 0.43 0.23 -25.00
N VAL A 123 1.13 -0.84 -25.35
CA VAL A 123 1.83 -1.00 -26.63
C VAL A 123 0.86 -1.30 -27.77
N PHE A 124 -0.06 -2.26 -27.59
CA PHE A 124 -0.90 -2.75 -28.70
C PHE A 124 -2.24 -2.02 -28.81
N LEU A 125 -2.77 -1.46 -27.69
CA LEU A 125 -4.04 -0.75 -27.69
C LEU A 125 -3.87 0.78 -27.59
N GLY A 126 -2.63 1.27 -27.49
CA GLY A 126 -2.33 2.71 -27.32
C GLY A 126 -2.84 3.30 -26.00
N ASN A 127 -3.14 2.47 -25.00
CA ASN A 127 -3.71 2.94 -23.75
C ASN A 127 -2.62 3.51 -22.83
N LEU A 128 -2.53 4.83 -22.73
CA LEU A 128 -1.56 5.53 -21.87
C LEU A 128 -2.01 5.70 -20.41
N ARG A 129 -3.13 5.04 -20.02
CA ARG A 129 -3.58 4.84 -18.62
C ARG A 129 -3.96 3.38 -18.41
N ALA A 130 -3.06 2.50 -18.84
CA ALA A 130 -3.26 1.07 -18.78
C ALA A 130 -3.31 0.56 -17.33
N ALA A 131 -4.09 -0.47 -17.12
CA ALA A 131 -4.43 -0.96 -15.78
C ALA A 131 -4.24 -2.48 -15.59
N GLY A 132 -3.89 -3.21 -16.64
CA GLY A 132 -3.85 -4.67 -16.57
C GLY A 132 -5.24 -5.25 -16.28
N PHE A 133 -5.39 -6.00 -15.21
CA PHE A 133 -6.65 -6.62 -14.79
C PHE A 133 -7.49 -5.77 -13.85
N SER A 134 -7.06 -4.56 -13.49
CA SER A 134 -7.69 -3.76 -12.46
C SER A 134 -7.91 -2.31 -12.92
N PHE A 135 -8.05 -1.37 -12.00
CA PHE A 135 -8.13 0.05 -12.27
C PHE A 135 -6.74 0.68 -12.14
N TYR A 136 -6.39 1.67 -12.99
CA TYR A 136 -5.03 2.21 -13.05
C TYR A 136 -4.50 2.80 -11.73
N MET A 137 -5.38 3.36 -10.88
CA MET A 137 -4.96 3.86 -9.55
C MET A 137 -4.64 2.73 -8.57
N ILE A 138 -5.37 1.61 -8.66
CA ILE A 138 -5.10 0.39 -7.87
C ILE A 138 -3.71 -0.16 -8.24
N VAL A 139 -3.44 -0.28 -9.54
CA VAL A 139 -2.13 -0.75 -10.03
C VAL A 139 -1.03 0.23 -9.67
N GLY A 140 -1.29 1.54 -9.73
CA GLY A 140 -0.37 2.57 -9.24
C GLY A 140 0.03 2.36 -7.77
N SER A 141 -0.93 2.00 -6.91
CA SER A 141 -0.63 1.65 -5.50
C SER A 141 0.28 0.41 -5.38
N MET A 142 0.06 -0.60 -6.20
CA MET A 142 0.88 -1.81 -6.21
C MET A 142 2.29 -1.55 -6.73
N LEU A 143 2.42 -0.76 -7.80
CA LEU A 143 3.71 -0.31 -8.33
C LEU A 143 4.51 0.49 -7.29
N SER A 144 3.84 1.38 -6.56
CA SER A 144 4.49 2.22 -5.53
C SER A 144 5.01 1.42 -4.33
N MET A 145 4.37 0.31 -3.98
CA MET A 145 4.83 -0.57 -2.91
C MET A 145 5.94 -1.53 -3.38
N VAL A 146 5.77 -2.17 -4.55
CA VAL A 146 6.63 -3.30 -4.96
C VAL A 146 7.89 -2.86 -5.68
N THR A 147 7.82 -1.87 -6.58
CA THR A 147 9.01 -1.46 -7.36
C THR A 147 10.20 -1.03 -6.48
N PRO A 148 10.02 -0.20 -5.43
CA PRO A 148 11.11 0.13 -4.52
C PRO A 148 11.64 -1.09 -3.74
N VAL A 149 10.76 -2.01 -3.34
CA VAL A 149 11.16 -3.26 -2.68
C VAL A 149 12.08 -4.08 -3.56
N LEU A 150 11.74 -4.26 -4.85
CA LEU A 150 12.56 -5.02 -5.78
C LEU A 150 13.97 -4.41 -5.92
N LEU A 151 14.08 -3.10 -6.03
CA LEU A 151 15.38 -2.42 -6.12
C LEU A 151 16.20 -2.57 -4.82
N ILE A 152 15.57 -2.42 -3.64
CA ILE A 152 16.25 -2.62 -2.35
C ILE A 152 16.77 -4.06 -2.24
N LEU A 153 15.96 -5.04 -2.61
CA LEU A 153 16.37 -6.44 -2.60
C LEU A 153 17.57 -6.69 -3.52
N LEU A 154 17.57 -6.18 -4.75
CA LEU A 154 18.68 -6.27 -5.69
C LEU A 154 19.97 -5.63 -5.15
N LEU A 155 19.86 -4.42 -4.58
CA LEU A 155 21.01 -3.68 -4.05
C LEU A 155 21.52 -4.24 -2.72
N SER A 156 20.70 -5.00 -1.98
CA SER A 156 21.09 -5.56 -0.67
C SER A 156 22.07 -6.73 -0.78
N GLY A 157 22.16 -7.38 -1.93
CA GLY A 157 23.00 -8.56 -2.16
C GLY A 157 22.59 -9.82 -1.36
N ARG A 158 21.39 -9.82 -0.76
CA ARG A 158 20.90 -10.94 0.08
C ARG A 158 19.98 -11.93 -0.63
N ILE A 159 19.73 -11.74 -1.92
CA ILE A 159 18.92 -12.68 -2.70
C ILE A 159 19.81 -13.85 -3.13
N ALA A 160 19.35 -15.08 -2.88
CA ALA A 160 20.02 -16.27 -3.38
C ALA A 160 20.07 -16.26 -4.93
N PRO A 161 21.16 -16.76 -5.56
CA PRO A 161 21.38 -16.69 -7.01
C PRO A 161 20.18 -17.08 -7.87
N PRO A 162 19.42 -18.17 -7.61
CA PRO A 162 18.31 -18.55 -8.46
C PRO A 162 17.15 -17.54 -8.49
N TYR A 163 16.99 -16.74 -7.42
CA TYR A 163 15.93 -15.73 -7.33
C TYR A 163 16.37 -14.35 -7.83
N HIS A 164 17.67 -14.09 -7.97
CA HIS A 164 18.18 -12.78 -8.38
C HIS A 164 17.68 -12.38 -9.77
N SER A 165 17.76 -13.30 -10.74
CA SER A 165 17.29 -13.07 -12.12
C SER A 165 15.77 -12.84 -12.17
N VAL A 166 15.00 -13.55 -11.34
CA VAL A 166 13.54 -13.39 -11.27
C VAL A 166 13.18 -11.99 -10.73
N VAL A 167 13.83 -11.56 -9.65
CA VAL A 167 13.61 -10.22 -9.06
C VAL A 167 14.07 -9.12 -10.02
N MET A 168 15.20 -9.32 -10.71
CA MET A 168 15.70 -8.38 -11.73
C MET A 168 14.74 -8.28 -12.92
N GLY A 169 14.21 -9.39 -13.41
CA GLY A 169 13.21 -9.41 -14.47
C GLY A 169 11.92 -8.70 -14.07
N ALA A 170 11.41 -8.95 -12.88
CA ALA A 170 10.24 -8.27 -12.35
C ALA A 170 10.46 -6.76 -12.17
N PHE A 171 11.65 -6.34 -11.72
CA PHE A 171 12.01 -4.93 -11.65
C PHE A 171 12.07 -4.30 -13.05
N ALA A 172 12.71 -4.96 -14.02
CA ALA A 172 12.80 -4.47 -15.40
C ALA A 172 11.39 -4.30 -16.03
N VAL A 173 10.48 -5.24 -15.80
CA VAL A 173 9.07 -5.16 -16.23
C VAL A 173 8.32 -4.03 -15.54
N SER A 174 8.67 -3.69 -14.31
CA SER A 174 8.02 -2.57 -13.59
C SER A 174 8.26 -1.21 -14.24
N LEU A 175 9.40 -0.99 -14.89
CA LEU A 175 9.77 0.32 -15.45
C LEU A 175 8.82 0.75 -16.59
N PRO A 176 8.61 -0.04 -17.67
CA PRO A 176 7.62 0.30 -18.68
C PRO A 176 6.19 0.27 -18.12
N ALA A 177 5.89 -0.57 -17.12
CA ALA A 177 4.59 -0.58 -16.48
C ALA A 177 4.28 0.77 -15.77
N ILE A 178 5.25 1.39 -15.11
CA ILE A 178 5.12 2.71 -14.51
C ILE A 178 4.79 3.77 -15.57
N TYR A 179 5.45 3.71 -16.74
CA TYR A 179 5.21 4.63 -17.85
C TYR A 179 3.77 4.50 -18.38
N TYR A 180 3.34 3.30 -18.78
CA TYR A 180 2.02 3.08 -19.35
C TYR A 180 0.87 3.20 -18.33
N ASN A 181 1.12 2.98 -17.05
CA ASN A 181 0.14 3.22 -16.00
C ASN A 181 -0.20 4.71 -15.85
N GLY A 182 0.77 5.61 -16.01
CA GLY A 182 0.58 7.06 -16.05
C GLY A 182 -0.01 7.67 -14.77
N THR A 183 -0.01 6.97 -13.63
CA THR A 183 -0.53 7.50 -12.36
C THR A 183 0.50 8.41 -11.70
N ARG A 184 0.28 9.74 -11.78
CA ARG A 184 1.20 10.77 -11.24
C ARG A 184 1.54 10.56 -9.78
N GLY A 185 0.53 10.24 -8.94
CA GLY A 185 0.74 9.96 -7.52
C GLY A 185 1.66 8.77 -7.26
N ALA A 186 1.58 7.71 -8.10
CA ALA A 186 2.47 6.56 -8.00
C ALA A 186 3.91 6.94 -8.39
N TRP A 187 4.11 7.78 -9.40
CA TRP A 187 5.44 8.25 -9.79
C TRP A 187 6.13 9.01 -8.64
N ILE A 188 5.39 9.94 -8.00
CA ILE A 188 5.89 10.68 -6.84
C ILE A 188 6.20 9.73 -5.68
N ALA A 189 5.29 8.81 -5.36
CA ALA A 189 5.47 7.86 -4.28
C ALA A 189 6.69 6.96 -4.49
N ILE A 190 6.88 6.43 -5.72
CA ILE A 190 8.05 5.62 -6.10
C ILE A 190 9.33 6.44 -5.97
N ALA A 191 9.37 7.63 -6.56
CA ALA A 191 10.56 8.49 -6.55
C ALA A 191 10.98 8.86 -5.13
N VAL A 192 10.06 9.33 -4.28
CA VAL A 192 10.35 9.70 -2.90
C VAL A 192 10.78 8.48 -2.08
N THR A 193 10.10 7.33 -2.25
CA THR A 193 10.47 6.09 -1.56
C THR A 193 11.88 5.63 -1.95
N LEU A 194 12.21 5.66 -3.24
CA LEU A 194 13.55 5.29 -3.72
C LEU A 194 14.62 6.27 -3.25
N LEU A 195 14.37 7.59 -3.30
CA LEU A 195 15.32 8.59 -2.82
C LEU A 195 15.66 8.37 -1.34
N ILE A 196 14.67 8.14 -0.50
CA ILE A 196 14.88 7.93 0.94
C ILE A 196 15.55 6.58 1.19
N THR A 197 15.01 5.49 0.66
CA THR A 197 15.50 4.14 0.98
C THR A 197 16.86 3.85 0.36
N CYS A 198 17.11 4.24 -0.89
CA CYS A 198 18.43 4.13 -1.51
C CYS A 198 19.44 5.09 -0.90
N GLY A 199 19.00 6.30 -0.51
CA GLY A 199 19.84 7.26 0.22
C GLY A 199 20.32 6.73 1.58
N ILE A 200 19.49 5.90 2.24
CA ILE A 200 19.85 5.21 3.49
C ILE A 200 20.72 3.97 3.21
N LEU A 201 20.43 3.20 2.16
CA LEU A 201 21.11 1.95 1.82
C LEU A 201 22.51 2.17 1.27
N ILE A 202 22.68 3.15 0.36
CA ILE A 202 23.93 3.40 -0.34
C ILE A 202 24.88 4.22 0.55
N ARG A 203 25.87 3.55 1.14
CA ARG A 203 26.86 4.20 2.03
C ARG A 203 27.76 5.22 1.32
N ARG A 204 28.15 4.94 0.07
CA ARG A 204 29.00 5.83 -0.75
C ARG A 204 28.14 6.94 -1.35
N LYS A 205 28.01 8.07 -0.66
CA LYS A 205 27.16 9.19 -1.07
C LYS A 205 27.44 9.70 -2.48
N LYS A 206 28.71 9.70 -2.93
CA LYS A 206 29.06 10.03 -4.31
C LYS A 206 28.34 9.14 -5.32
N LYS A 207 28.26 7.80 -5.08
CA LYS A 207 27.54 6.88 -5.97
C LYS A 207 26.03 7.15 -5.95
N PHE A 208 25.47 7.48 -4.79
CA PHE A 208 24.06 7.83 -4.68
C PHE A 208 23.73 9.09 -5.48
N TYR A 209 24.52 10.17 -5.32
CA TYR A 209 24.28 11.41 -6.07
C TYR A 209 24.47 11.21 -7.58
N ILE A 210 25.44 10.42 -8.02
CA ILE A 210 25.60 10.07 -9.44
C ILE A 210 24.36 9.32 -9.94
N ALA A 211 23.84 8.32 -9.19
CA ALA A 211 22.66 7.59 -9.60
C ALA A 211 21.42 8.50 -9.70
N VAL A 212 21.21 9.40 -8.74
CA VAL A 212 20.12 10.38 -8.78
C VAL A 212 20.26 11.32 -9.98
N PHE A 213 21.48 11.84 -10.24
CA PHE A 213 21.76 12.71 -11.36
C PHE A 213 21.51 12.00 -12.71
N CYS A 214 22.05 10.78 -12.87
CA CYS A 214 21.80 9.98 -14.09
C CYS A 214 20.31 9.67 -14.29
N SER A 215 19.59 9.33 -13.21
CA SER A 215 18.14 9.13 -13.29
C SER A 215 17.39 10.39 -13.73
N GLY A 216 17.80 11.56 -13.22
CA GLY A 216 17.24 12.86 -13.62
C GLY A 216 17.46 13.14 -15.11
N ILE A 217 18.70 12.94 -15.61
CA ILE A 217 19.03 13.09 -17.04
C ILE A 217 18.20 12.13 -17.89
N THR A 218 18.06 10.85 -17.44
CA THR A 218 17.26 9.86 -18.17
C THR A 218 15.80 10.30 -18.28
N VAL A 219 15.18 10.77 -17.18
CA VAL A 219 13.80 11.29 -17.19
C VAL A 219 13.68 12.49 -18.10
N LEU A 220 14.64 13.44 -18.05
CA LEU A 220 14.65 14.60 -18.91
C LEU A 220 14.75 14.20 -20.39
N GLY A 221 15.65 13.27 -20.73
CA GLY A 221 15.77 12.75 -22.09
C GLY A 221 14.49 12.06 -22.58
N LEU A 222 13.84 11.28 -21.73
CA LEU A 222 12.55 10.65 -22.04
C LEU A 222 11.44 11.71 -22.27
N CYS A 223 11.43 12.81 -21.50
CA CYS A 223 10.50 13.92 -21.72
C CYS A 223 10.70 14.61 -23.06
N MET A 224 11.94 14.70 -23.54
CA MET A 224 12.23 15.29 -24.86
C MET A 224 11.72 14.42 -26.02
N VAL A 225 11.67 13.11 -25.84
CA VAL A 225 11.24 12.15 -26.87
C VAL A 225 9.75 11.81 -26.77
N SER A 226 9.16 11.90 -25.58
CA SER A 226 7.75 11.54 -25.33
C SER A 226 6.93 12.76 -24.91
N PRO A 227 6.14 13.36 -25.83
CA PRO A 227 5.22 14.45 -25.48
C PRO A 227 4.26 14.06 -24.36
N TYR A 228 3.73 12.83 -24.37
CA TYR A 228 2.89 12.31 -23.29
C TYR A 228 3.54 12.42 -21.91
N LEU A 229 4.80 12.01 -21.78
CA LEU A 229 5.50 12.06 -20.50
C LEU A 229 5.71 13.51 -20.04
N SER A 230 6.10 14.39 -20.97
CA SER A 230 6.29 15.81 -20.71
C SER A 230 4.99 16.48 -20.22
N GLU A 231 3.89 16.31 -20.95
CA GLU A 231 2.58 16.83 -20.55
C GLU A 231 2.11 16.26 -19.22
N ARG A 232 2.36 14.97 -19.00
CA ARG A 232 1.95 14.28 -17.77
C ARG A 232 2.70 14.79 -16.53
N ILE A 233 4.01 15.06 -16.67
CA ILE A 233 4.83 15.66 -15.61
C ILE A 233 4.42 17.12 -15.38
N ALA A 234 4.25 17.92 -16.43
CA ALA A 234 3.80 19.31 -16.33
C ALA A 234 2.44 19.42 -15.62
N SER A 235 1.55 18.46 -15.87
CA SER A 235 0.21 18.44 -15.26
C SER A 235 0.21 18.13 -13.73
N ILE A 236 1.33 17.77 -13.13
CA ILE A 236 1.41 17.52 -11.67
C ILE A 236 1.13 18.82 -10.90
N GLY A 237 1.69 19.96 -11.36
CA GLY A 237 1.52 21.26 -10.72
C GLY A 237 0.39 22.12 -11.30
N ASP A 238 -0.31 21.64 -12.31
CA ASP A 238 -1.36 22.42 -12.96
C ASP A 238 -2.66 22.40 -12.15
N MET A 239 -2.91 23.50 -11.43
CA MET A 239 -4.11 23.66 -10.61
C MET A 239 -5.40 23.85 -11.42
N LYS A 240 -5.30 24.15 -12.73
CA LYS A 240 -6.46 24.30 -13.63
C LYS A 240 -6.91 22.96 -14.24
N MET A 241 -6.10 21.93 -14.09
CA MET A 241 -6.44 20.60 -14.58
C MET A 241 -7.63 20.05 -13.79
N GLN A 242 -8.69 19.62 -14.47
CA GLN A 242 -9.95 19.18 -13.85
C GLN A 242 -9.71 18.19 -12.71
N SER A 243 -8.85 17.17 -12.90
CA SER A 243 -8.58 16.18 -11.84
C SER A 243 -7.89 16.75 -10.60
N ASN A 244 -7.20 17.89 -10.69
CA ASN A 244 -6.61 18.57 -9.53
C ASN A 244 -7.64 19.47 -8.87
N THR A 245 -8.45 20.20 -9.67
CA THR A 245 -9.57 21.00 -9.17
C THR A 245 -10.57 20.16 -8.40
N GLU A 246 -10.99 19.00 -8.95
CA GLU A 246 -11.91 18.08 -8.26
C GLU A 246 -11.35 17.58 -6.90
N ARG A 247 -10.04 17.30 -6.85
CA ARG A 247 -9.41 16.93 -5.55
C ARG A 247 -9.44 18.06 -4.54
N ILE A 248 -9.21 19.30 -4.97
CA ILE A 248 -9.30 20.46 -4.09
C ILE A 248 -10.72 20.61 -3.55
N CYS A 249 -11.74 20.51 -4.41
CA CYS A 249 -13.14 20.55 -4.00
C CYS A 249 -13.44 19.45 -2.98
N LEU A 250 -13.01 18.19 -3.26
CA LEU A 250 -13.18 17.08 -2.32
C LEU A 250 -12.48 17.29 -0.98
N TRP A 251 -11.27 17.85 -1.00
CA TRP A 251 -10.51 18.12 0.23
C TRP A 251 -11.16 19.23 1.04
N THR A 252 -11.62 20.30 0.39
CA THR A 252 -12.35 21.39 1.04
C THR A 252 -13.64 20.86 1.66
N SER A 253 -14.43 20.08 0.92
CA SER A 253 -15.64 19.43 1.46
C SER A 253 -15.32 18.50 2.64
N ALA A 254 -14.23 17.73 2.55
CA ALA A 254 -13.79 16.87 3.66
C ALA A 254 -13.38 17.67 4.91
N PHE A 255 -12.77 18.84 4.72
CA PHE A 255 -12.45 19.75 5.84
C PHE A 255 -13.71 20.37 6.44
N HIS A 256 -14.73 20.74 5.66
CA HIS A 256 -16.03 21.20 6.20
C HIS A 256 -16.69 20.07 7.01
N MET A 257 -16.67 18.81 6.52
CA MET A 257 -17.16 17.65 7.31
C MET A 257 -16.41 17.52 8.64
N PHE A 258 -15.10 17.76 8.63
CA PHE A 258 -14.29 17.73 9.84
C PHE A 258 -14.62 18.92 10.78
N GLU A 259 -14.80 20.14 10.27
CA GLU A 259 -15.16 21.32 11.06
C GLU A 259 -16.49 21.13 11.77
N ASP A 260 -17.48 20.53 11.10
CA ASP A 260 -18.79 20.24 11.70
C ASP A 260 -18.75 19.07 12.70
N HIS A 261 -17.85 18.08 12.46
CA HIS A 261 -17.74 16.87 13.29
C HIS A 261 -16.28 16.58 13.71
N PRO A 262 -15.59 17.46 14.47
CA PRO A 262 -14.14 17.41 14.65
C PRO A 262 -13.64 16.20 15.43
N LEU A 263 -14.44 15.63 16.35
CA LEU A 263 -14.01 14.53 17.20
C LEU A 263 -14.29 13.16 16.59
N THR A 264 -15.45 12.97 15.99
CA THR A 264 -15.96 11.66 15.53
C THR A 264 -16.06 11.52 14.02
N GLY A 265 -15.99 12.63 13.27
CA GLY A 265 -16.29 12.67 11.85
C GLY A 265 -17.76 12.40 11.56
N VAL A 266 -18.10 12.34 10.27
CA VAL A 266 -19.47 12.08 9.78
C VAL A 266 -19.86 10.60 9.85
N GLY A 267 -18.95 9.71 10.23
CA GLY A 267 -19.12 8.26 10.30
C GLY A 267 -18.40 7.50 9.19
N ARG A 268 -17.79 6.36 9.55
CA ARG A 268 -17.01 5.52 8.63
C ARG A 268 -17.88 4.99 7.49
N GLY A 269 -17.44 5.24 6.24
CA GLY A 269 -18.13 4.81 5.02
C GLY A 269 -19.27 5.73 4.57
N ARG A 270 -19.43 6.91 5.19
CA ARG A 270 -20.48 7.89 4.86
C ARG A 270 -20.02 9.05 3.99
N PHE A 271 -18.73 9.17 3.71
CA PHE A 271 -18.18 10.27 2.91
C PHE A 271 -19.00 10.56 1.65
N ARG A 272 -19.33 9.52 0.87
CA ARG A 272 -20.03 9.68 -0.42
C ARG A 272 -21.44 10.30 -0.26
N SER A 273 -22.22 9.84 0.72
CA SER A 273 -23.57 10.37 0.98
C SER A 273 -23.50 11.80 1.48
N GLU A 274 -22.64 12.04 2.48
CA GLU A 274 -22.47 13.38 3.05
C GLU A 274 -21.96 14.39 2.00
N TYR A 275 -20.96 14.00 1.19
CA TYR A 275 -20.45 14.83 0.11
C TYR A 275 -21.56 15.25 -0.85
N ARG A 276 -22.32 14.26 -1.37
CA ARG A 276 -23.38 14.51 -2.34
C ARG A 276 -24.52 15.36 -1.76
N ASP A 277 -24.93 15.09 -0.53
CA ASP A 277 -26.17 15.63 0.02
C ASP A 277 -25.98 16.96 0.76
N HIS A 278 -24.77 17.22 1.31
CA HIS A 278 -24.53 18.36 2.19
C HIS A 278 -23.29 19.19 1.91
N TYR A 279 -22.20 18.61 1.36
CA TYR A 279 -20.89 19.25 1.31
C TYR A 279 -20.33 19.46 -0.10
N ILE A 280 -21.10 19.19 -1.16
CA ILE A 280 -20.63 19.45 -2.51
C ILE A 280 -20.46 20.94 -2.75
N LEU A 281 -19.30 21.34 -3.30
CA LEU A 281 -19.03 22.73 -3.64
C LEU A 281 -19.62 23.07 -5.02
N PRO A 282 -20.06 24.34 -5.23
CA PRO A 282 -20.61 24.77 -6.53
C PRO A 282 -19.65 24.62 -7.71
N GLU A 283 -18.34 24.67 -7.45
CA GLU A 283 -17.27 24.54 -8.45
C GLU A 283 -16.99 23.09 -8.84
N ALA A 284 -17.46 22.10 -8.04
CA ALA A 284 -17.28 20.69 -8.31
C ALA A 284 -18.14 20.26 -9.50
N LYS A 285 -17.50 19.62 -10.48
CA LYS A 285 -18.19 19.10 -11.68
C LYS A 285 -18.71 17.67 -11.47
N GLU A 286 -18.08 16.90 -10.55
CA GLU A 286 -18.41 15.50 -10.28
C GLU A 286 -19.11 15.36 -8.91
N GLY A 287 -20.45 15.32 -8.95
CA GLY A 287 -21.28 15.33 -7.74
C GLY A 287 -21.40 14.02 -6.96
N ALA A 288 -20.76 12.94 -7.40
CA ALA A 288 -20.96 11.61 -6.78
C ALA A 288 -19.65 10.85 -6.50
N LEU A 289 -18.54 11.57 -6.32
CA LEU A 289 -17.25 10.95 -6.03
C LEU A 289 -17.28 10.21 -4.68
N PRO A 290 -16.76 8.98 -4.63
CA PRO A 290 -16.95 8.10 -3.48
C PRO A 290 -16.04 8.41 -2.28
N HIS A 291 -14.97 9.19 -2.48
CA HIS A 291 -13.93 9.42 -1.47
C HIS A 291 -13.06 10.64 -1.78
N ALA A 292 -12.31 11.12 -0.78
CA ALA A 292 -11.46 12.30 -0.87
C ALA A 292 -10.15 12.13 -1.69
N HIS A 293 -9.87 10.99 -2.28
CA HIS A 293 -8.58 10.69 -2.93
C HIS A 293 -7.34 10.99 -2.05
N ASN A 294 -7.48 10.81 -0.74
CA ASN A 294 -6.41 10.96 0.25
C ASN A 294 -6.80 10.17 1.50
N ASN A 295 -5.97 9.23 1.94
CA ASN A 295 -6.27 8.39 3.09
C ASN A 295 -6.45 9.18 4.40
N LEU A 296 -5.59 10.18 4.63
CA LEU A 296 -5.60 10.94 5.87
C LEU A 296 -6.79 11.90 5.93
N ILE A 297 -7.05 12.61 4.83
CA ILE A 297 -8.19 13.52 4.72
C ILE A 297 -9.51 12.74 4.79
N GLN A 298 -9.59 11.57 4.14
CA GLN A 298 -10.74 10.66 4.26
C GLN A 298 -10.97 10.23 5.71
N MET A 299 -9.90 9.83 6.41
CA MET A 299 -10.00 9.41 7.80
C MET A 299 -10.42 10.58 8.72
N LEU A 300 -9.92 11.78 8.45
CA LEU A 300 -10.27 12.99 9.18
C LEU A 300 -11.76 13.33 9.01
N ALA A 301 -12.28 13.28 7.78
CA ALA A 301 -13.70 13.53 7.50
C ALA A 301 -14.62 12.49 8.13
N GLU A 302 -14.28 11.20 8.01
CA GLU A 302 -15.15 10.09 8.45
C GLU A 302 -15.01 9.74 9.93
N CYS A 303 -13.84 9.94 10.55
CA CYS A 303 -13.53 9.49 11.91
C CYS A 303 -12.97 10.60 12.82
N GLY A 304 -12.94 11.85 12.36
CA GLY A 304 -12.44 13.00 13.10
C GLY A 304 -10.95 12.93 13.43
N ILE A 305 -10.53 13.82 14.34
CA ILE A 305 -9.12 13.95 14.74
C ILE A 305 -8.58 12.67 15.40
N PHE A 306 -9.40 12.00 16.21
CA PHE A 306 -8.97 10.79 16.89
C PHE A 306 -8.69 9.66 15.90
N GLY A 307 -9.52 9.47 14.87
CA GLY A 307 -9.29 8.49 13.80
C GLY A 307 -8.01 8.80 13.01
N ALA A 308 -7.80 10.06 12.65
CA ALA A 308 -6.62 10.50 11.93
C ALA A 308 -5.33 10.29 12.75
N LEU A 309 -5.31 10.68 14.03
CA LEU A 309 -4.15 10.49 14.91
C LEU A 309 -3.86 9.01 15.17
N ALA A 310 -4.88 8.18 15.36
CA ALA A 310 -4.71 6.74 15.52
C ALA A 310 -4.14 6.08 14.25
N LEU A 311 -4.55 6.53 13.06
CA LEU A 311 -4.01 6.06 11.78
C LEU A 311 -2.53 6.46 11.62
N ILE A 312 -2.17 7.71 11.94
CA ILE A 312 -0.78 8.19 11.92
C ILE A 312 0.08 7.38 12.90
N PHE A 313 -0.42 7.10 14.10
CA PHE A 313 0.28 6.26 15.08
C PHE A 313 0.47 4.83 14.56
N PHE A 314 -0.55 4.25 13.92
CA PHE A 314 -0.44 2.92 13.30
C PHE A 314 0.65 2.91 12.22
N TRP A 315 0.61 3.80 11.23
CA TRP A 315 1.65 3.87 10.19
C TRP A 315 3.04 4.16 10.76
N GLY A 316 3.12 5.14 11.69
CA GLY A 316 4.37 5.53 12.35
C GLY A 316 5.04 4.39 13.10
N SER A 317 4.26 3.48 13.70
CA SER A 317 4.81 2.32 14.43
C SER A 317 5.55 1.34 13.51
N PHE A 318 5.03 1.07 12.31
CA PHE A 318 5.67 0.21 11.31
C PHE A 318 6.91 0.89 10.69
N VAL A 319 6.81 2.17 10.35
CA VAL A 319 7.94 2.96 9.86
C VAL A 319 9.07 2.99 10.90
N ALA A 320 8.74 3.28 12.17
CA ALA A 320 9.71 3.30 13.26
C ALA A 320 10.35 1.92 13.48
N HIS A 321 9.58 0.83 13.35
CA HIS A 321 10.12 -0.53 13.45
C HIS A 321 11.12 -0.82 12.33
N GLY A 322 10.76 -0.51 11.07
CA GLY A 322 11.64 -0.68 9.92
C GLY A 322 12.94 0.12 10.04
N LEU A 323 12.84 1.41 10.41
CA LEU A 323 14.01 2.27 10.64
C LEU A 323 14.88 1.75 11.79
N ARG A 324 14.29 1.36 12.92
CA ARG A 324 15.02 0.82 14.08
C ARG A 324 15.77 -0.46 13.72
N LEU A 325 15.16 -1.34 12.95
CA LEU A 325 15.76 -2.58 12.49
C LEU A 325 16.98 -2.31 11.59
N TRP A 326 16.86 -1.37 10.66
CA TRP A 326 17.98 -0.96 9.82
C TRP A 326 19.09 -0.26 10.63
N LEU A 327 18.74 0.72 11.45
CA LEU A 327 19.73 1.52 12.17
C LEU A 327 20.53 0.70 13.20
N ARG A 328 19.85 -0.23 13.91
CA ARG A 328 20.49 -1.02 14.97
C ARG A 328 21.16 -2.30 14.45
N ARG A 329 20.53 -3.00 13.49
CA ARG A 329 20.99 -4.33 13.05
C ARG A 329 21.45 -4.38 11.59
N ARG A 330 21.33 -3.28 10.85
CA ARG A 330 21.61 -3.24 9.41
C ARG A 330 20.89 -4.34 8.61
N ASN A 331 19.72 -4.75 9.08
CA ASN A 331 18.93 -5.75 8.39
C ASN A 331 18.15 -5.11 7.23
N PRO A 332 18.39 -5.48 5.95
CA PRO A 332 17.70 -4.92 4.79
C PRO A 332 16.18 -5.10 4.81
N MET A 333 15.64 -6.11 5.52
CA MET A 333 14.20 -6.27 5.67
C MET A 333 13.54 -5.07 6.38
N GLY A 334 14.30 -4.33 7.20
CA GLY A 334 13.84 -3.05 7.75
C GLY A 334 13.59 -2.00 6.67
N LEU A 335 14.43 -1.93 5.63
CA LEU A 335 14.23 -1.04 4.48
C LEU A 335 13.12 -1.55 3.55
N VAL A 336 12.96 -2.86 3.41
CA VAL A 336 11.84 -3.46 2.67
C VAL A 336 10.51 -3.07 3.33
N LEU A 337 10.40 -3.24 4.66
CA LEU A 337 9.22 -2.82 5.41
C LEU A 337 8.97 -1.31 5.26
N LEU A 338 10.01 -0.50 5.35
CA LEU A 338 9.92 0.94 5.15
C LEU A 338 9.42 1.29 3.74
N ALA A 339 9.92 0.62 2.70
CA ALA A 339 9.50 0.85 1.32
C ALA A 339 8.03 0.48 1.08
N VAL A 340 7.55 -0.65 1.61
CA VAL A 340 6.14 -1.04 1.55
C VAL A 340 5.27 0.03 2.21
N MET A 341 5.63 0.45 3.43
CA MET A 341 4.90 1.48 4.17
C MET A 341 4.90 2.83 3.45
N MET A 342 6.05 3.28 2.99
CA MET A 342 6.17 4.57 2.29
C MET A 342 5.42 4.55 0.96
N GLY A 343 5.55 3.48 0.16
CA GLY A 343 4.82 3.33 -1.09
C GLY A 343 3.31 3.39 -0.89
N PHE A 344 2.79 2.72 0.14
CA PHE A 344 1.38 2.75 0.49
C PHE A 344 0.93 4.13 1.00
N VAL A 345 1.65 4.71 1.96
CA VAL A 345 1.27 6.00 2.59
C VAL A 345 1.40 7.15 1.60
N LEU A 346 2.52 7.27 0.89
CA LEU A 346 2.76 8.39 -0.05
C LEU A 346 1.78 8.37 -1.23
N HIS A 347 1.51 7.19 -1.81
CA HIS A 347 0.47 7.09 -2.83
C HIS A 347 -0.91 7.40 -2.25
N GLY A 348 -1.15 6.99 -1.01
CA GLY A 348 -2.37 7.27 -0.26
C GLY A 348 -2.61 8.76 0.08
N MET A 349 -1.63 9.64 -0.16
CA MET A 349 -1.84 11.10 -0.08
C MET A 349 -2.48 11.67 -1.36
N THR A 350 -2.49 10.92 -2.44
CA THR A 350 -3.08 11.33 -3.73
C THR A 350 -4.17 10.39 -4.22
N GLU A 351 -4.42 9.31 -3.47
CA GLU A 351 -5.46 8.32 -3.75
C GLU A 351 -5.97 7.69 -2.44
N TYR A 352 -7.25 7.34 -2.37
CA TYR A 352 -7.81 6.63 -1.23
C TYR A 352 -7.57 5.12 -1.36
N ASN A 353 -6.31 4.70 -1.30
CA ASN A 353 -5.92 3.30 -1.50
C ASN A 353 -6.36 2.37 -0.35
N MET A 354 -6.65 2.89 0.85
CA MET A 354 -7.28 2.14 1.94
C MET A 354 -8.72 1.70 1.61
N GLY A 355 -9.43 2.40 0.73
CA GLY A 355 -10.76 2.01 0.25
C GLY A 355 -10.73 0.85 -0.75
N HIS A 356 -9.60 0.61 -1.40
CA HIS A 356 -9.49 -0.43 -2.43
C HIS A 356 -9.15 -1.79 -1.83
N THR A 357 -10.12 -2.69 -1.83
CA THR A 357 -9.99 -4.05 -1.26
C THR A 357 -8.74 -4.80 -1.74
N ASN A 358 -8.41 -4.76 -3.03
CA ASN A 358 -7.22 -5.43 -3.58
C ASN A 358 -5.94 -4.85 -3.00
N VAL A 359 -5.86 -3.52 -2.89
CA VAL A 359 -4.67 -2.84 -2.37
C VAL A 359 -4.45 -3.20 -0.92
N VAL A 360 -5.49 -3.16 -0.08
CA VAL A 360 -5.38 -3.47 1.35
C VAL A 360 -5.04 -4.95 1.57
N LYS A 361 -5.64 -5.88 0.82
CA LYS A 361 -5.31 -7.31 0.89
C LYS A 361 -3.85 -7.58 0.52
N PHE A 362 -3.39 -6.97 -0.57
CA PHE A 362 -2.02 -7.10 -1.02
C PHE A 362 -1.02 -6.43 -0.05
N PHE A 363 -1.34 -5.24 0.43
CA PHE A 363 -0.57 -4.54 1.46
C PHE A 363 -0.44 -5.39 2.74
N GLY A 364 -1.54 -5.95 3.24
CA GLY A 364 -1.52 -6.86 4.39
C GLY A 364 -0.64 -8.08 4.16
N LEU A 365 -0.73 -8.71 2.97
CA LEU A 365 0.14 -9.84 2.60
C LEU A 365 1.62 -9.44 2.61
N LEU A 366 1.98 -8.29 2.03
CA LEU A 366 3.36 -7.79 2.01
C LEU A 366 3.88 -7.51 3.43
N LEU A 367 3.06 -6.87 4.29
CA LEU A 367 3.42 -6.66 5.69
C LEU A 367 3.67 -8.00 6.42
N GLY A 368 2.76 -8.96 6.23
CA GLY A 368 2.91 -10.30 6.81
C GLY A 368 4.20 -10.99 6.38
N LEU A 369 4.53 -10.94 5.09
CA LEU A 369 5.78 -11.50 4.56
C LEU A 369 7.02 -10.81 5.14
N CYS A 370 7.03 -9.47 5.18
CA CYS A 370 8.15 -8.71 5.77
C CYS A 370 8.37 -9.07 7.24
N LEU A 371 7.30 -9.03 8.05
CA LEU A 371 7.38 -9.27 9.48
C LEU A 371 7.72 -10.74 9.81
N ALA A 372 7.15 -11.70 9.08
CA ALA A 372 7.48 -13.10 9.26
C ALA A 372 8.94 -13.41 8.87
N TRP A 373 9.44 -12.74 7.83
CA TRP A 373 10.85 -12.87 7.45
C TRP A 373 11.80 -12.31 8.52
N ILE A 374 11.47 -11.13 9.08
CA ILE A 374 12.22 -10.54 10.19
C ILE A 374 12.26 -11.50 11.40
N ARG A 375 11.11 -12.10 11.77
CA ARG A 375 11.06 -13.10 12.86
C ARG A 375 11.93 -14.32 12.58
N ALA A 376 11.92 -14.83 11.36
CA ALA A 376 12.74 -15.97 10.96
C ALA A 376 14.25 -15.63 10.91
N ASP A 377 14.62 -14.35 10.79
CA ASP A 377 16.00 -13.86 10.94
C ASP A 377 16.38 -13.84 12.43
N ASP A 378 15.52 -13.30 13.29
CA ASP A 378 15.75 -13.20 14.74
C ASP A 378 15.89 -14.60 15.40
N GLU A 379 15.05 -15.58 15.03
CA GLU A 379 15.13 -16.95 15.53
C GLU A 379 16.46 -17.63 15.18
N LYS A 380 17.03 -17.35 14.02
CA LYS A 380 18.35 -17.90 13.62
C LYS A 380 19.51 -17.27 14.42
N GLU A 381 19.44 -15.96 14.67
CA GLU A 381 20.47 -15.26 15.45
C GLU A 381 20.49 -15.71 16.92
N CYS A 382 19.37 -16.17 17.46
CA CYS A 382 19.28 -16.70 18.83
C CYS A 382 19.79 -18.15 18.97
N CYS A 383 19.92 -18.89 17.87
CA CYS A 383 20.39 -20.28 17.86
C CYS A 383 21.90 -20.43 17.55
N VAL A 384 22.59 -19.34 17.26
CA VAL A 384 24.05 -19.25 17.05
C VAL A 384 24.69 -18.57 18.24
#